data_77e25bfafd329b1b2713b5ab19fd7dda
#
_entry.id   77e25bfafd329b1b2713b5ab19fd7dda
#
_cell.length_a   1.000
_cell.length_b   1.000
_cell.length_c   1.000
_cell.angle_alpha   90.00
_cell.angle_beta   90.00
_cell.angle_gamma   90.00
#
_symmetry.space_group_name_H-M   'P 1'
#
loop_
_entity.id
_entity.type
_entity.pdbx_description
1 polymer ?
#
loop_
_entity_poly.entity_id
_entity_poly.type
_entity_poly.pdbx_seq_one_letter_code
_entity_poly.pdbx_strand_id
1 'polypeptide(L)'
;MRDVSLLLSDAIRDGRSILFEGAQGTLLDIDHGTYPFVTSSNASIGGVCTVLGIGPRAIGAVLGVAKAYTTRVGEGPLPTELSGEMGNRLRESGHEYGAVTGRPRRCGWYDAVALRYSVRINGLDALALTKLDVLDGLDRLDICTAYRFEGRTLTDLPSDGARLSACEPVYETMPGWSTPTRGLRRFADLPEQARRYVSRLEEVSGVPAAVISTGSERDDTIFRHDIISRCKLPIGD
;
A
#
# COMPACT_ATOMS: atom_id res chain seq x y z
N MET A 1 27.41 -3.65 20.22
CA MET A 1 26.99 -3.79 18.83
C MET A 1 27.00 -5.26 18.46
N ARG A 2 26.05 -5.72 17.64
CA ARG A 2 26.05 -7.08 17.09
C ARG A 2 26.13 -6.99 15.57
N ASP A 3 26.78 -7.97 14.95
CA ASP A 3 26.72 -8.15 13.50
C ASP A 3 25.33 -8.68 13.12
N VAL A 4 24.54 -7.82 12.47
CA VAL A 4 23.14 -8.12 12.11
C VAL A 4 23.08 -9.17 11.00
N SER A 5 23.98 -9.13 10.04
CA SER A 5 24.00 -10.09 8.93
C SER A 5 24.29 -11.51 9.42
N LEU A 6 25.23 -11.65 10.34
CA LEU A 6 25.55 -12.94 10.97
C LEU A 6 24.36 -13.44 11.82
N LEU A 7 23.77 -12.56 12.63
CA LEU A 7 22.59 -12.90 13.46
C LEU A 7 21.42 -13.44 12.62
N LEU A 8 21.14 -12.77 11.50
CA LEU A 8 20.07 -13.19 10.59
C LEU A 8 20.43 -14.49 9.85
N SER A 9 21.67 -14.64 9.42
CA SER A 9 22.15 -15.87 8.78
C SER A 9 21.98 -17.07 9.71
N ASP A 10 22.35 -16.93 10.98
CA ASP A 10 22.20 -17.98 11.99
C ASP A 10 20.70 -18.30 12.23
N ALA A 11 19.87 -17.27 12.37
CA ALA A 11 18.43 -17.45 12.57
C ALA A 11 17.75 -18.17 11.38
N ILE A 12 18.17 -17.85 10.16
CA ILE A 12 17.65 -18.50 8.92
C ILE A 12 18.08 -19.97 8.91
N ARG A 13 19.37 -20.25 9.18
CA ARG A 13 19.89 -21.62 9.24
C ARG A 13 19.19 -22.47 10.32
N ASP A 14 18.82 -21.83 11.44
CA ASP A 14 18.12 -22.48 12.54
C ASP A 14 16.60 -22.62 12.26
N GLY A 15 16.11 -22.26 11.07
CA GLY A 15 14.70 -22.34 10.67
C GLY A 15 13.77 -21.40 11.44
N ARG A 16 14.29 -20.30 12.00
CA ARG A 16 13.48 -19.32 12.75
C ARG A 16 12.65 -18.46 11.83
N SER A 17 11.41 -18.18 12.25
CA SER A 17 10.57 -17.19 11.57
C SER A 17 11.08 -15.77 11.83
N ILE A 18 11.27 -15.00 10.77
CA ILE A 18 11.74 -13.62 10.81
C ILE A 18 10.74 -12.73 10.10
N LEU A 19 10.33 -11.65 10.76
CA LEU A 19 9.51 -10.58 10.15
C LEU A 19 10.40 -9.36 9.92
N PHE A 20 10.47 -8.92 8.67
CA PHE A 20 11.09 -7.66 8.29
C PHE A 20 10.01 -6.61 8.16
N GLU A 21 10.10 -5.54 8.94
CA GLU A 21 9.21 -4.40 8.85
C GLU A 21 9.92 -3.24 8.15
N GLY A 22 9.39 -2.84 7.00
CA GLY A 22 9.84 -1.66 6.26
C GLY A 22 9.18 -0.38 6.78
N ALA A 23 9.65 0.75 6.26
CA ALA A 23 9.08 2.07 6.53
C ALA A 23 8.87 2.83 5.23
N GLN A 24 8.19 3.97 5.29
CA GLN A 24 7.86 4.84 4.15
C GLN A 24 6.95 4.15 3.11
N GLY A 25 7.40 4.00 1.87
CA GLY A 25 6.66 3.35 0.79
C GLY A 25 7.39 3.41 -0.53
N THR A 26 7.00 2.60 -1.49
CA THR A 26 7.68 2.41 -2.78
C THR A 26 7.94 3.72 -3.52
N LEU A 27 6.98 4.65 -3.55
CA LEU A 27 7.15 5.93 -4.25
C LEU A 27 8.10 6.91 -3.53
N LEU A 28 8.57 6.57 -2.33
CA LEU A 28 9.59 7.30 -1.58
C LEU A 28 10.96 6.62 -1.60
N ASP A 29 11.09 5.45 -2.24
CA ASP A 29 12.38 4.75 -2.42
C ASP A 29 13.35 5.61 -3.21
N ILE A 30 14.63 5.61 -2.81
CA ILE A 30 15.65 6.46 -3.43
C ILE A 30 15.88 6.12 -4.91
N ASP A 31 15.75 4.86 -5.29
CA ASP A 31 16.00 4.37 -6.64
C ASP A 31 14.73 4.25 -7.49
N HIS A 32 13.63 3.84 -6.86
CA HIS A 32 12.37 3.50 -7.51
C HIS A 32 11.23 4.49 -7.24
N GLY A 33 11.48 5.50 -6.41
CA GLY A 33 10.49 6.51 -6.04
C GLY A 33 10.41 7.67 -7.03
N THR A 34 9.63 8.67 -6.66
CA THR A 34 9.37 9.88 -7.45
C THR A 34 10.45 10.94 -7.21
N TYR A 35 11.68 10.65 -7.59
CA TYR A 35 12.82 11.57 -7.43
C TYR A 35 12.51 12.95 -8.02
N PRO A 36 12.90 14.08 -7.37
CA PRO A 36 13.69 14.19 -6.13
C PRO A 36 12.89 14.08 -4.83
N PHE A 37 11.58 13.83 -4.88
CA PHE A 37 10.68 13.78 -3.73
C PHE A 37 10.67 12.38 -3.10
N VAL A 38 11.81 11.94 -2.60
CA VAL A 38 12.06 10.60 -2.04
C VAL A 38 12.71 10.68 -0.67
N THR A 39 12.84 9.56 0.02
CA THR A 39 13.69 9.44 1.21
C THR A 39 15.12 9.06 0.80
N SER A 40 16.09 9.26 1.67
CA SER A 40 17.50 8.87 1.47
C SER A 40 17.74 7.38 1.76
N SER A 41 16.74 6.52 1.61
CA SER A 41 16.81 5.09 1.90
C SER A 41 16.05 4.26 0.86
N ASN A 42 16.39 2.97 0.77
CA ASN A 42 15.65 2.00 -0.02
C ASN A 42 14.42 1.54 0.77
N ALA A 43 13.27 2.11 0.45
CA ALA A 43 11.99 1.78 1.08
C ALA A 43 11.31 0.55 0.45
N SER A 44 11.82 0.05 -0.68
CA SER A 44 11.38 -1.18 -1.33
C SER A 44 11.94 -2.43 -0.64
N ILE A 45 11.41 -3.61 -0.99
CA ILE A 45 11.86 -4.89 -0.43
C ILE A 45 13.37 -5.14 -0.64
N GLY A 46 13.95 -4.57 -1.71
CA GLY A 46 15.39 -4.61 -1.96
C GLY A 46 16.22 -4.02 -0.82
N GLY A 47 15.67 -3.05 -0.08
CA GLY A 47 16.30 -2.46 1.10
C GLY A 47 16.60 -3.47 2.20
N VAL A 48 15.79 -4.49 2.36
CA VAL A 48 16.03 -5.59 3.32
C VAL A 48 17.35 -6.29 3.01
N CYS A 49 17.61 -6.60 1.74
CA CYS A 49 18.84 -7.25 1.33
C CYS A 49 20.06 -6.34 1.52
N THR A 50 19.97 -5.08 1.07
CA THR A 50 21.13 -4.16 1.06
C THR A 50 21.47 -3.65 2.46
N VAL A 51 20.47 -3.37 3.30
CA VAL A 51 20.67 -2.79 4.64
C VAL A 51 21.06 -3.86 5.67
N LEU A 52 20.43 -5.05 5.59
CA LEU A 52 20.62 -6.10 6.58
C LEU A 52 21.65 -7.15 6.16
N GLY A 53 22.12 -7.12 4.92
CA GLY A 53 23.17 -8.02 4.42
C GLY A 53 22.68 -9.46 4.29
N ILE A 54 21.45 -9.69 3.85
CA ILE A 54 20.92 -11.04 3.57
C ILE A 54 20.71 -11.25 2.07
N GLY A 55 20.81 -12.51 1.65
CA GLY A 55 20.53 -12.86 0.25
C GLY A 55 19.03 -12.79 -0.08
N PRO A 56 18.65 -12.46 -1.33
CA PRO A 56 17.23 -12.30 -1.72
C PRO A 56 16.42 -13.60 -1.57
N ARG A 57 17.06 -14.77 -1.63
CA ARG A 57 16.40 -16.07 -1.42
C ARG A 57 15.93 -16.30 0.02
N ALA A 58 16.39 -15.49 0.97
CA ALA A 58 15.94 -15.56 2.36
C ALA A 58 14.56 -14.93 2.59
N ILE A 59 14.01 -14.22 1.59
CA ILE A 59 12.71 -13.60 1.66
C ILE A 59 11.68 -14.61 1.15
N GLY A 60 10.80 -15.08 2.04
CA GLY A 60 9.81 -16.12 1.73
C GLY A 60 8.53 -15.55 1.14
N ALA A 61 8.01 -14.43 1.68
CA ALA A 61 6.82 -13.74 1.17
C ALA A 61 6.88 -12.24 1.45
N VAL A 62 6.17 -11.46 0.65
CA VAL A 62 6.13 -10.00 0.76
C VAL A 62 4.70 -9.51 0.87
N LEU A 63 4.36 -8.94 2.03
CA LEU A 63 3.08 -8.31 2.29
C LEU A 63 3.18 -6.80 2.08
N GLY A 64 2.46 -6.27 1.08
CA GLY A 64 2.38 -4.83 0.85
C GLY A 64 1.33 -4.18 1.76
N VAL A 65 1.69 -3.11 2.46
CA VAL A 65 0.71 -2.32 3.21
C VAL A 65 0.21 -1.19 2.32
N ALA A 66 -1.09 -1.19 2.03
CA ALA A 66 -1.76 -0.16 1.23
C ALA A 66 -2.96 0.39 1.98
N LYS A 67 -3.25 1.68 1.83
CA LYS A 67 -4.50 2.26 2.31
C LYS A 67 -5.62 2.04 1.29
N ALA A 68 -6.86 2.08 1.72
CA ALA A 68 -8.02 2.06 0.83
C ALA A 68 -8.18 3.36 -0.01
N TYR A 69 -7.31 4.31 0.14
CA TYR A 69 -7.15 5.57 -0.60
C TYR A 69 -5.67 5.95 -0.61
N THR A 70 -5.29 7.03 -1.31
CA THR A 70 -3.88 7.41 -1.41
C THR A 70 -3.55 8.62 -0.53
N THR A 71 -2.35 8.62 0.07
CA THR A 71 -1.85 9.78 0.82
C THR A 71 -0.39 10.08 0.49
N ARG A 72 -0.03 11.36 0.57
CA ARG A 72 1.35 11.81 0.43
C ARG A 72 1.68 12.92 1.43
N VAL A 73 2.85 12.84 2.05
CA VAL A 73 3.41 13.92 2.87
C VAL A 73 4.31 14.78 2.01
N GLY A 74 4.17 16.11 2.12
CA GLY A 74 5.02 17.06 1.42
C GLY A 74 4.74 17.15 -0.07
N GLU A 75 5.77 17.55 -0.82
CA GLU A 75 5.71 17.79 -2.25
C GLU A 75 5.86 16.50 -3.07
N GLY A 76 5.81 16.66 -4.39
CA GLY A 76 5.93 15.60 -5.37
C GLY A 76 4.59 15.18 -5.97
N PRO A 77 4.63 14.36 -7.03
CA PRO A 77 3.44 14.02 -7.80
C PRO A 77 2.45 13.19 -6.99
N LEU A 78 1.18 13.54 -7.12
CA LEU A 78 0.03 12.80 -6.60
C LEU A 78 -1.14 12.98 -7.58
N PRO A 79 -1.17 12.28 -8.72
CA PRO A 79 -2.16 12.49 -9.77
C PRO A 79 -3.61 12.39 -9.29
N THR A 80 -3.87 11.56 -8.29
CA THR A 80 -5.20 11.32 -7.71
C THR A 80 -5.57 12.29 -6.59
N GLU A 81 -4.77 13.34 -6.36
CA GLU A 81 -5.00 14.29 -5.26
C GLU A 81 -6.39 14.92 -5.31
N LEU A 82 -7.02 14.98 -4.16
CA LEU A 82 -8.32 15.63 -3.96
C LEU A 82 -8.11 16.97 -3.25
N SER A 83 -8.45 18.03 -3.96
CA SER A 83 -8.52 19.37 -3.39
C SER A 83 -9.90 19.63 -2.77
N GLY A 84 -9.97 20.62 -1.88
CA GLY A 84 -11.23 21.07 -1.29
C GLY A 84 -11.81 20.12 -0.23
N GLU A 85 -13.13 20.07 -0.16
CA GLU A 85 -13.87 19.42 0.92
C GLU A 85 -13.62 17.92 1.03
N MET A 86 -13.57 17.20 -0.10
CA MET A 86 -13.36 15.75 -0.10
C MET A 86 -11.97 15.39 0.41
N GLY A 87 -10.91 16.08 -0.02
CA GLY A 87 -9.55 15.87 0.48
C GLY A 87 -9.44 16.15 1.97
N ASN A 88 -10.12 17.20 2.45
CA ASN A 88 -10.19 17.52 3.88
C ASN A 88 -10.94 16.44 4.65
N ARG A 89 -12.10 15.97 4.15
CA ARG A 89 -12.86 14.88 4.76
C ARG A 89 -12.01 13.62 4.96
N LEU A 90 -11.30 13.17 3.92
CA LEU A 90 -10.42 12.00 4.02
C LEU A 90 -9.28 12.23 5.03
N ARG A 91 -8.71 13.45 5.07
CA ARG A 91 -7.65 13.82 6.01
C ARG A 91 -8.13 13.75 7.45
N GLU A 92 -9.27 14.37 7.74
CA GLU A 92 -9.84 14.41 9.10
C GLU A 92 -10.28 13.02 9.55
N SER A 93 -11.10 12.32 8.75
CA SER A 93 -11.59 10.98 9.08
C SER A 93 -10.45 9.96 9.21
N GLY A 94 -9.43 10.09 8.36
CA GLY A 94 -8.27 9.23 8.38
C GLY A 94 -7.17 9.65 9.37
N HIS A 95 -7.31 10.77 10.08
CA HIS A 95 -6.23 11.35 10.91
C HIS A 95 -4.91 11.43 10.14
N GLU A 96 -4.98 11.93 8.89
CA GLU A 96 -3.84 11.95 7.98
C GLU A 96 -2.91 13.14 8.26
N TYR A 97 -2.16 13.00 9.35
CA TYR A 97 -1.14 13.92 9.81
C TYR A 97 0.17 13.17 10.07
N GLY A 98 1.29 13.85 9.93
CA GLY A 98 2.60 13.27 10.24
C GLY A 98 2.73 13.02 11.75
N ALA A 99 3.11 11.80 12.14
CA ALA A 99 3.18 11.41 13.55
C ALA A 99 4.13 12.29 14.40
N VAL A 100 5.22 12.79 13.80
CA VAL A 100 6.23 13.59 14.50
C VAL A 100 5.98 15.08 14.33
N THR A 101 5.69 15.50 13.10
CA THR A 101 5.63 16.94 12.74
C THR A 101 4.22 17.51 12.72
N GLY A 102 3.18 16.67 12.82
CA GLY A 102 1.80 17.08 12.66
C GLY A 102 1.45 17.63 11.27
N ARG A 103 2.36 17.56 10.28
CA ARG A 103 2.09 18.08 8.92
C ARG A 103 0.92 17.35 8.29
N PRO A 104 -0.05 18.08 7.71
CA PRO A 104 -1.17 17.46 7.02
C PRO A 104 -0.66 16.69 5.80
N ARG A 105 -1.23 15.50 5.59
CA ARG A 105 -1.01 14.70 4.38
C ARG A 105 -2.00 15.14 3.30
N ARG A 106 -1.52 15.18 2.08
CA ARG A 106 -2.36 15.28 0.89
C ARG A 106 -3.08 13.95 0.71
N CYS A 107 -4.37 13.99 0.41
CA CYS A 107 -5.19 12.79 0.23
C CYS A 107 -5.70 12.73 -1.20
N GLY A 108 -5.84 11.53 -1.72
CA GLY A 108 -6.34 11.27 -3.07
C GLY A 108 -7.12 9.97 -3.15
N TRP A 109 -7.84 9.75 -4.24
CA TRP A 109 -8.47 8.47 -4.51
C TRP A 109 -7.44 7.35 -4.67
N TYR A 110 -7.89 6.11 -4.54
CA TYR A 110 -7.03 4.94 -4.71
C TYR A 110 -6.37 4.93 -6.08
N ASP A 111 -5.05 4.78 -6.10
CA ASP A 111 -4.24 4.80 -7.31
C ASP A 111 -3.78 3.40 -7.67
N ALA A 112 -4.53 2.72 -8.54
CA ALA A 112 -4.19 1.38 -8.97
C ALA A 112 -2.96 1.34 -9.90
N VAL A 113 -2.62 2.46 -10.57
CA VAL A 113 -1.41 2.53 -11.40
C VAL A 113 -0.17 2.50 -10.51
N ALA A 114 -0.15 3.35 -9.47
CA ALA A 114 0.92 3.38 -8.48
C ALA A 114 1.02 2.05 -7.71
N LEU A 115 -0.12 1.41 -7.42
CA LEU A 115 -0.09 0.12 -6.73
C LEU A 115 0.45 -1.00 -7.61
N ARG A 116 0.04 -1.12 -8.89
CA ARG A 116 0.61 -2.12 -9.81
C ARG A 116 2.13 -1.98 -9.95
N TYR A 117 2.60 -0.73 -10.02
CA TYR A 117 4.03 -0.46 -9.97
C TYR A 117 4.66 -0.99 -8.68
N SER A 118 4.05 -0.71 -7.52
CA SER A 118 4.54 -1.17 -6.22
C SER A 118 4.53 -2.69 -6.10
N VAL A 119 3.48 -3.37 -6.62
CA VAL A 119 3.41 -4.84 -6.69
C VAL A 119 4.59 -5.39 -7.48
N ARG A 120 4.87 -4.82 -8.66
CA ARG A 120 5.97 -5.25 -9.54
C ARG A 120 7.36 -5.05 -8.91
N ILE A 121 7.60 -3.86 -8.34
CA ILE A 121 8.92 -3.52 -7.76
C ILE A 121 9.23 -4.37 -6.53
N ASN A 122 8.22 -4.65 -5.71
CA ASN A 122 8.43 -5.38 -4.46
C ASN A 122 8.12 -6.88 -4.58
N GLY A 123 7.56 -7.36 -5.69
CA GLY A 123 7.15 -8.76 -5.81
C GLY A 123 6.11 -9.13 -4.75
N LEU A 124 5.08 -8.29 -4.57
CA LEU A 124 4.10 -8.51 -3.50
C LEU A 124 3.30 -9.79 -3.75
N ASP A 125 3.17 -10.62 -2.71
CA ASP A 125 2.30 -11.81 -2.71
C ASP A 125 0.87 -11.46 -2.32
N ALA A 126 0.68 -10.43 -1.48
CA ALA A 126 -0.63 -9.95 -1.04
C ALA A 126 -0.57 -8.54 -0.45
N LEU A 127 -1.74 -8.00 -0.13
CA LEU A 127 -1.91 -6.70 0.51
C LEU A 127 -2.47 -6.85 1.94
N ALA A 128 -2.00 -5.97 2.82
CA ALA A 128 -2.72 -5.52 4.00
C ALA A 128 -3.39 -4.18 3.64
N LEU A 129 -4.69 -4.23 3.36
CA LEU A 129 -5.49 -3.05 3.04
C LEU A 129 -5.93 -2.38 4.33
N THR A 130 -5.52 -1.14 4.55
CA THR A 130 -5.80 -0.41 5.79
C THR A 130 -6.76 0.75 5.56
N LYS A 131 -7.37 1.23 6.64
CA LYS A 131 -8.22 2.43 6.62
C LYS A 131 -9.49 2.31 5.75
N LEU A 132 -10.08 1.11 5.69
CA LEU A 132 -11.34 0.91 4.97
C LEU A 132 -12.47 1.73 5.61
N ASP A 133 -12.50 1.81 6.93
CA ASP A 133 -13.45 2.56 7.75
C ASP A 133 -13.47 4.08 7.46
N VAL A 134 -12.39 4.63 6.95
CA VAL A 134 -12.29 6.05 6.57
C VAL A 134 -13.22 6.40 5.40
N LEU A 135 -13.58 5.42 4.60
CA LEU A 135 -14.46 5.57 3.44
C LEU A 135 -15.95 5.42 3.79
N ASP A 136 -16.28 5.09 5.04
CA ASP A 136 -17.67 4.97 5.51
C ASP A 136 -18.45 6.27 5.30
N GLY A 137 -19.69 6.16 4.84
CA GLY A 137 -20.57 7.29 4.59
C GLY A 137 -20.23 8.12 3.34
N LEU A 138 -19.40 7.60 2.44
CA LEU A 138 -19.23 8.18 1.10
C LEU A 138 -20.24 7.57 0.13
N ASP A 139 -20.87 8.40 -0.71
CA ASP A 139 -21.85 7.93 -1.69
C ASP A 139 -21.18 7.24 -2.89
N ARG A 140 -19.95 7.67 -3.22
CA ARG A 140 -19.16 7.12 -4.31
C ARG A 140 -17.67 7.08 -3.96
N LEU A 141 -16.96 6.19 -4.61
CA LEU A 141 -15.51 6.03 -4.54
C LEU A 141 -14.95 5.95 -5.95
N ASP A 142 -13.84 6.63 -6.19
CA ASP A 142 -13.18 6.60 -7.49
C ASP A 142 -11.86 5.82 -7.37
N ILE A 143 -11.59 4.94 -8.33
CA ILE A 143 -10.35 4.17 -8.47
C ILE A 143 -9.64 4.66 -9.72
N CYS A 144 -8.43 5.19 -9.59
CA CYS A 144 -7.62 5.55 -10.74
C CYS A 144 -7.04 4.27 -11.37
N THR A 145 -7.54 3.90 -12.55
CA THR A 145 -7.13 2.67 -13.26
C THR A 145 -6.08 2.91 -14.33
N ALA A 146 -5.96 4.16 -14.79
CA ALA A 146 -4.98 4.60 -15.80
C ALA A 146 -4.69 6.09 -15.62
N TYR A 147 -3.66 6.58 -16.32
CA TYR A 147 -3.42 8.01 -16.48
C TYR A 147 -3.61 8.42 -17.94
N ARG A 148 -3.97 9.68 -18.15
CA ARG A 148 -3.92 10.34 -19.46
C ARG A 148 -2.75 11.32 -19.49
N PHE A 149 -1.93 11.23 -20.54
CA PHE A 149 -0.81 12.13 -20.76
C PHE A 149 -0.64 12.34 -22.27
N GLU A 150 -0.65 13.59 -22.74
CA GLU A 150 -0.51 13.96 -24.16
C GLU A 150 -1.42 13.15 -25.09
N GLY A 151 -2.69 12.99 -24.71
CA GLY A 151 -3.68 12.24 -25.47
C GLY A 151 -3.54 10.71 -25.45
N ARG A 152 -2.55 10.17 -24.73
CA ARG A 152 -2.31 8.72 -24.57
C ARG A 152 -2.80 8.24 -23.22
N THR A 153 -3.32 7.02 -23.18
CA THR A 153 -3.64 6.32 -21.94
C THR A 153 -2.43 5.51 -21.49
N LEU A 154 -2.01 5.71 -20.26
CA LEU A 154 -0.90 5.02 -19.61
C LEU A 154 -1.45 4.11 -18.50
N THR A 155 -1.11 2.84 -18.56
CA THR A 155 -1.47 1.84 -17.52
C THR A 155 -0.33 1.58 -16.55
N ASP A 156 0.86 2.05 -16.87
CA ASP A 156 2.06 1.96 -16.04
C ASP A 156 2.49 3.33 -15.52
N LEU A 157 3.14 3.32 -14.35
CA LEU A 157 3.67 4.54 -13.73
C LEU A 157 4.81 5.11 -14.58
N PRO A 158 4.74 6.39 -15.01
CA PRO A 158 5.87 7.05 -15.65
C PRO A 158 7.08 7.12 -14.72
N SER A 159 8.26 6.82 -15.23
CA SER A 159 9.52 6.90 -14.47
C SER A 159 10.00 8.33 -14.23
N ASP A 160 9.52 9.28 -15.02
CA ASP A 160 9.84 10.70 -14.89
C ASP A 160 8.80 11.41 -14.00
N GLY A 161 9.28 12.03 -12.92
CA GLY A 161 8.43 12.74 -11.96
C GLY A 161 7.69 13.94 -12.55
N ALA A 162 8.30 14.67 -13.51
CA ALA A 162 7.66 15.78 -14.20
C ALA A 162 6.50 15.28 -15.07
N ARG A 163 6.71 14.19 -15.81
CA ARG A 163 5.68 13.52 -16.59
C ARG A 163 4.55 13.00 -15.68
N LEU A 164 4.89 12.39 -14.57
CA LEU A 164 3.89 11.90 -13.61
C LEU A 164 3.05 13.04 -13.03
N SER A 165 3.67 14.20 -12.74
CA SER A 165 2.97 15.40 -12.25
C SER A 165 1.99 15.97 -13.28
N ALA A 166 2.23 15.76 -14.57
CA ALA A 166 1.38 16.23 -15.66
C ALA A 166 0.31 15.19 -16.09
N CYS A 167 0.29 14.03 -15.45
CA CYS A 167 -0.71 13.01 -15.72
C CYS A 167 -2.07 13.37 -15.13
N GLU A 168 -3.12 13.16 -15.91
CA GLU A 168 -4.51 13.23 -15.45
C GLU A 168 -5.01 11.84 -15.11
N PRO A 169 -5.63 11.62 -13.92
CA PRO A 169 -6.15 10.31 -13.55
C PRO A 169 -7.39 9.95 -14.38
N VAL A 170 -7.48 8.70 -14.78
CA VAL A 170 -8.67 8.10 -15.41
C VAL A 170 -9.35 7.24 -14.35
N TYR A 171 -10.55 7.63 -13.96
CA TYR A 171 -11.27 7.00 -12.87
C TYR A 171 -12.32 6.00 -13.34
N GLU A 172 -12.43 4.94 -12.58
CA GLU A 172 -13.59 4.07 -12.50
C GLU A 172 -14.34 4.42 -11.21
N THR A 173 -15.63 4.76 -11.32
CA THR A 173 -16.46 5.10 -10.17
C THR A 173 -17.21 3.89 -9.66
N MET A 174 -17.17 3.68 -8.35
CA MET A 174 -17.92 2.65 -7.64
C MET A 174 -18.90 3.28 -6.63
N PRO A 175 -20.03 2.63 -6.35
CA PRO A 175 -20.93 3.08 -5.28
C PRO A 175 -20.22 2.91 -3.93
N GLY A 176 -20.38 3.89 -3.07
CA GLY A 176 -19.95 3.84 -1.68
C GLY A 176 -20.94 3.10 -0.79
N TRP A 177 -20.78 3.23 0.52
CA TRP A 177 -21.63 2.58 1.52
C TRP A 177 -21.86 3.50 2.72
N SER A 178 -23.07 3.40 3.31
CA SER A 178 -23.47 4.18 4.49
C SER A 178 -23.34 3.41 5.82
N THR A 179 -23.41 2.07 5.75
CA THR A 179 -23.27 1.21 6.93
C THR A 179 -21.83 1.19 7.39
N PRO A 180 -21.53 1.52 8.67
CA PRO A 180 -20.16 1.53 9.16
C PRO A 180 -19.46 0.17 9.00
N THR A 181 -18.19 0.22 8.57
CA THR A 181 -17.33 -0.97 8.51
C THR A 181 -16.47 -1.11 9.76
N ARG A 182 -16.40 -0.07 10.57
CA ARG A 182 -15.55 -0.01 11.75
C ARG A 182 -15.81 -1.15 12.72
N GLY A 183 -14.73 -1.84 13.12
CA GLY A 183 -14.78 -2.94 14.10
C GLY A 183 -15.30 -4.27 13.55
N LEU A 184 -15.63 -4.36 12.26
CA LEU A 184 -16.02 -5.62 11.63
C LEU A 184 -14.79 -6.54 11.47
N ARG A 185 -14.96 -7.82 11.85
CA ARG A 185 -13.86 -8.79 11.92
C ARG A 185 -13.97 -9.94 10.91
N ARG A 186 -15.06 -10.00 10.15
CA ARG A 186 -15.27 -11.00 9.10
C ARG A 186 -15.61 -10.31 7.79
N PHE A 187 -15.00 -10.75 6.70
CA PHE A 187 -15.23 -10.18 5.37
C PHE A 187 -16.70 -10.25 4.94
N ALA A 188 -17.39 -11.34 5.31
CA ALA A 188 -18.80 -11.53 5.00
C ALA A 188 -19.73 -10.50 5.68
N ASP A 189 -19.30 -9.90 6.79
CA ASP A 189 -20.08 -8.93 7.55
C ASP A 189 -19.95 -7.50 6.97
N LEU A 190 -18.97 -7.25 6.11
CA LEU A 190 -18.84 -5.99 5.41
C LEU A 190 -20.08 -5.71 4.54
N PRO A 191 -20.50 -4.43 4.40
CA PRO A 191 -21.50 -4.03 3.40
C PRO A 191 -21.14 -4.57 2.01
N GLU A 192 -22.14 -4.88 1.21
CA GLU A 192 -21.93 -5.45 -0.13
C GLU A 192 -21.02 -4.55 -0.99
N GLN A 193 -21.24 -3.24 -0.96
CA GLN A 193 -20.45 -2.28 -1.71
C GLN A 193 -19.00 -2.25 -1.23
N ALA A 194 -18.75 -2.36 0.08
CA ALA A 194 -17.40 -2.43 0.64
C ALA A 194 -16.68 -3.71 0.20
N ARG A 195 -17.39 -4.86 0.19
CA ARG A 195 -16.83 -6.12 -0.35
C ARG A 195 -16.49 -5.99 -1.83
N ARG A 196 -17.40 -5.40 -2.63
CA ARG A 196 -17.16 -5.17 -4.06
C ARG A 196 -15.98 -4.24 -4.30
N TYR A 197 -15.85 -3.18 -3.48
CA TYR A 197 -14.70 -2.27 -3.55
C TYR A 197 -13.40 -3.02 -3.29
N VAL A 198 -13.31 -3.78 -2.18
CA VAL A 198 -12.11 -4.58 -1.88
C VAL A 198 -11.80 -5.56 -3.01
N SER A 199 -12.79 -6.31 -3.51
CA SER A 199 -12.59 -7.25 -4.62
C SER A 199 -12.10 -6.53 -5.89
N ARG A 200 -12.61 -5.32 -6.16
CA ARG A 200 -12.14 -4.54 -7.29
C ARG A 200 -10.69 -4.09 -7.13
N LEU A 201 -10.29 -3.71 -5.90
CA LEU A 201 -8.89 -3.39 -5.62
C LEU A 201 -7.97 -4.60 -5.85
N GLU A 202 -8.40 -5.81 -5.48
CA GLU A 202 -7.66 -7.06 -5.76
C GLU A 202 -7.49 -7.28 -7.27
N GLU A 203 -8.57 -7.12 -8.05
CA GLU A 203 -8.55 -7.27 -9.50
C GLU A 203 -7.59 -6.28 -10.17
N VAL A 204 -7.69 -4.98 -9.82
CA VAL A 204 -6.86 -3.96 -10.46
C VAL A 204 -5.40 -3.98 -10.01
N SER A 205 -5.10 -4.56 -8.85
CA SER A 205 -3.73 -4.71 -8.34
C SER A 205 -3.07 -6.02 -8.78
N GLY A 206 -3.88 -7.06 -9.05
CA GLY A 206 -3.41 -8.39 -9.40
C GLY A 206 -2.94 -9.23 -8.20
N VAL A 207 -3.17 -8.77 -6.95
CA VAL A 207 -2.80 -9.48 -5.72
C VAL A 207 -3.95 -9.46 -4.70
N PRO A 208 -4.13 -10.51 -3.88
CA PRO A 208 -5.21 -10.58 -2.91
C PRO A 208 -4.98 -9.63 -1.72
N ALA A 209 -6.06 -9.07 -1.18
CA ALA A 209 -6.06 -8.42 0.13
C ALA A 209 -6.21 -9.48 1.23
N ALA A 210 -5.08 -9.93 1.76
CA ALA A 210 -5.05 -10.99 2.78
C ALA A 210 -5.42 -10.48 4.17
N VAL A 211 -5.15 -9.21 4.44
CA VAL A 211 -5.46 -8.53 5.69
C VAL A 211 -6.22 -7.25 5.37
N ILE A 212 -7.30 -6.95 6.10
CA ILE A 212 -8.06 -5.72 5.93
C ILE A 212 -8.28 -5.11 7.32
N SER A 213 -7.82 -3.87 7.52
CA SER A 213 -8.08 -3.11 8.74
C SER A 213 -9.37 -2.30 8.57
N THR A 214 -10.25 -2.44 9.55
CA THR A 214 -11.54 -1.76 9.65
C THR A 214 -11.60 -0.74 10.80
N GLY A 215 -10.45 -0.43 11.39
CA GLY A 215 -10.33 0.56 12.47
C GLY A 215 -8.91 0.69 12.97
N SER A 216 -8.73 1.46 14.05
CA SER A 216 -7.43 1.76 14.66
C SER A 216 -6.96 0.70 15.66
N GLU A 217 -7.89 -0.08 16.20
CA GLU A 217 -7.59 -1.07 17.21
C GLU A 217 -6.99 -2.34 16.58
N ARG A 218 -6.14 -3.03 17.32
CA ARG A 218 -5.49 -4.26 16.86
C ARG A 218 -6.50 -5.32 16.40
N ASP A 219 -7.63 -5.38 17.07
CA ASP A 219 -8.69 -6.36 16.82
C ASP A 219 -9.61 -5.96 15.66
N ASP A 220 -9.54 -4.73 15.17
CA ASP A 220 -10.31 -4.24 14.03
C ASP A 220 -9.66 -4.71 12.72
N THR A 221 -9.46 -6.02 12.62
CA THR A 221 -8.70 -6.63 11.53
C THR A 221 -9.40 -7.90 11.02
N ILE A 222 -9.57 -7.96 9.72
CA ILE A 222 -10.09 -9.12 8.99
C ILE A 222 -8.90 -9.88 8.37
N PHE A 223 -8.74 -11.15 8.70
CA PHE A 223 -7.79 -12.05 8.05
C PHE A 223 -8.53 -12.93 7.03
N ARG A 224 -8.11 -12.88 5.76
CA ARG A 224 -8.77 -13.61 4.65
C ARG A 224 -7.93 -14.75 4.08
N HIS A 225 -6.62 -14.56 4.03
CA HIS A 225 -5.69 -15.53 3.43
C HIS A 225 -4.51 -15.74 4.35
N ASP A 226 -4.11 -16.98 4.49
CA ASP A 226 -2.91 -17.34 5.24
C ASP A 226 -1.68 -17.14 4.35
N ILE A 227 -1.05 -15.96 4.46
CA ILE A 227 0.20 -15.66 3.78
C ILE A 227 1.37 -16.33 4.50
N ILE A 228 1.24 -16.53 5.82
CA ILE A 228 2.33 -17.03 6.65
C ILE A 228 2.66 -18.49 6.27
N SER A 229 1.66 -19.28 5.86
CA SER A 229 1.89 -20.65 5.38
C SER A 229 2.75 -20.71 4.10
N ARG A 230 2.72 -19.64 3.28
CA ARG A 230 3.55 -19.52 2.08
C ARG A 230 5.01 -19.17 2.40
N CYS A 231 5.28 -18.65 3.60
CA CYS A 231 6.63 -18.29 4.05
C CYS A 231 7.50 -19.48 4.44
N LYS A 232 6.96 -20.70 4.41
CA LYS A 232 7.78 -21.91 4.60
C LYS A 232 8.62 -22.12 3.33
N LEU A 233 9.86 -21.61 3.35
CA LEU A 233 10.88 -22.10 2.43
C LEU A 233 10.93 -23.62 2.59
N PRO A 234 10.93 -24.42 1.50
CA PRO A 234 11.21 -25.84 1.63
C PRO A 234 12.61 -25.95 2.27
N ILE A 235 12.63 -26.38 3.53
CA ILE A 235 13.86 -26.84 4.15
C ILE A 235 14.19 -28.09 3.32
N GLY A 236 15.21 -27.98 2.48
CA GLY A 236 15.69 -29.14 1.73
C GLY A 236 16.03 -30.26 2.71
N ASP A 237 15.53 -31.46 2.41
CA ASP A 237 15.90 -32.70 3.07
C ASP A 237 17.41 -32.92 2.99
#